data_aa3c5f96d8668fbc41c3efcef0f96ee1
#
_entry.id   aa3c5f96d8668fbc41c3efcef0f96ee1
#
_cell.length_a   1.000
_cell.length_b   1.000
_cell.length_c   1.000
_cell.angle_alpha   90.00
_cell.angle_beta   90.00
_cell.angle_gamma   90.00
#
_symmetry.space_group_name_H-M   'P 1'
#
loop_
_entity.id
_entity.type
_entity.pdbx_description
1 polymer ?
#
loop_
_entity_poly.entity_id
_entity_poly.type
_entity_poly.pdbx_seq_one_letter_code
_entity_poly.pdbx_strand_id
1 'polypeptide(L)'
;MGNKADVSGNDLIQYWADDPDTSVILLYLESFGNPKKFAEIARRVGRTKPIVAVKAGRSRAGSRAAASHTGALATNDVVVDALFTQAGVIRTERLEEMFDVAVLLSHQPIPRGPRVAIPVSYTHLTLPTIYSV
;
A
#
# COMPACT_ATOMS: atom_id res chain seq x y z
N MET A 1 -5.83 -11.65 10.35
CA MET A 1 -7.08 -11.26 11.07
C MET A 1 -8.24 -11.91 10.34
N GLY A 2 -9.01 -12.73 10.99
CA GLY A 2 -10.22 -13.36 10.45
C GLY A 2 -11.43 -12.42 10.42
N ASN A 3 -12.62 -12.94 10.71
CA ASN A 3 -13.84 -12.13 10.83
C ASN A 3 -13.67 -11.09 11.96
N LYS A 4 -13.81 -9.83 11.59
CA LYS A 4 -13.56 -8.68 12.47
C LYS A 4 -14.81 -8.40 13.31
N ALA A 5 -14.85 -8.92 14.53
CA ALA A 5 -15.97 -8.67 15.43
C ALA A 5 -15.76 -7.38 16.25
N ASP A 6 -14.51 -7.07 16.61
CA ASP A 6 -14.17 -5.94 17.50
C ASP A 6 -13.05 -5.09 16.86
N VAL A 7 -11.84 -5.61 16.76
CA VAL A 7 -10.68 -4.88 16.21
C VAL A 7 -10.61 -5.04 14.69
N SER A 8 -10.57 -3.93 13.96
CA SER A 8 -10.42 -3.89 12.50
C SER A 8 -8.99 -3.52 12.07
N GLY A 9 -8.65 -3.72 10.78
CA GLY A 9 -7.38 -3.25 10.23
C GLY A 9 -7.20 -1.73 10.35
N ASN A 10 -8.29 -0.97 10.33
CA ASN A 10 -8.26 0.48 10.52
C ASN A 10 -7.81 0.87 11.93
N ASP A 11 -8.22 0.10 12.93
CA ASP A 11 -7.86 0.36 14.33
C ASP A 11 -6.38 0.01 14.58
N LEU A 12 -5.86 -1.04 13.91
CA LEU A 12 -4.44 -1.37 13.95
C LEU A 12 -3.57 -0.31 13.27
N ILE A 13 -4.00 0.24 12.12
CA ILE A 13 -3.25 1.33 11.47
C ILE A 13 -3.19 2.55 12.39
N GLN A 14 -4.27 2.86 13.11
CA GLN A 14 -4.27 3.94 14.08
C GLN A 14 -3.33 3.67 15.26
N TYR A 15 -3.32 2.45 15.78
CA TYR A 15 -2.41 2.05 16.85
C TYR A 15 -0.93 2.21 16.42
N TRP A 16 -0.57 1.69 15.25
CA TRP A 16 0.79 1.80 14.72
C TRP A 16 1.20 3.23 14.33
N ALA A 17 0.25 4.13 14.14
CA ALA A 17 0.56 5.53 13.87
C ALA A 17 1.42 6.16 14.97
N ASP A 18 1.12 5.85 16.22
CA ASP A 18 1.76 6.43 17.40
C ASP A 18 2.83 5.49 18.00
N ASP A 19 2.97 4.28 17.49
CA ASP A 19 3.95 3.29 17.94
C ASP A 19 5.37 3.66 17.46
N PRO A 20 6.32 3.99 18.36
CA PRO A 20 7.67 4.42 17.96
C PRO A 20 8.50 3.30 17.32
N ASP A 21 8.17 2.03 17.57
CA ASP A 21 8.90 0.89 17.06
C ASP A 21 8.45 0.47 15.65
N THR A 22 7.32 1.01 15.17
CA THR A 22 6.81 0.78 13.81
C THR A 22 7.29 1.89 12.86
N SER A 23 8.11 1.57 11.89
CA SER A 23 8.59 2.51 10.85
C SER A 23 7.81 2.42 9.54
N VAL A 24 7.34 1.24 9.16
CA VAL A 24 6.60 0.97 7.92
C VAL A 24 5.41 0.05 8.22
N ILE A 25 4.26 0.31 7.65
CA ILE A 25 3.06 -0.51 7.83
C ILE A 25 2.81 -1.33 6.56
N LEU A 26 2.74 -2.66 6.70
CA LEU A 26 2.46 -3.58 5.60
C LEU A 26 1.06 -4.15 5.75
N LEU A 27 0.29 -4.08 4.66
CA LEU A 27 -1.09 -4.53 4.63
C LEU A 27 -1.31 -5.58 3.54
N TYR A 28 -1.72 -6.77 3.93
CA TYR A 28 -2.30 -7.75 3.02
C TYR A 28 -3.82 -7.74 3.18
N LEU A 29 -4.53 -7.21 2.18
CA LEU A 29 -5.95 -6.90 2.31
C LEU A 29 -6.82 -7.76 1.40
N GLU A 30 -7.76 -8.48 1.98
CA GLU A 30 -8.88 -9.09 1.26
C GLU A 30 -10.05 -8.08 1.13
N SER A 31 -10.29 -7.30 2.17
CA SER A 31 -11.32 -6.26 2.21
C SER A 31 -10.90 -5.09 3.11
N PHE A 32 -11.46 -3.90 2.85
CA PHE A 32 -11.18 -2.68 3.63
C PHE A 32 -12.04 -2.53 4.89
N GLY A 33 -13.13 -3.30 5.01
CA GLY A 33 -14.18 -3.02 5.96
C GLY A 33 -14.91 -1.71 5.62
N ASN A 34 -14.53 -0.60 6.25
CA ASN A 34 -15.02 0.73 5.91
C ASN A 34 -13.98 1.49 5.06
N PRO A 35 -14.17 1.64 3.73
CA PRO A 35 -13.19 2.28 2.84
C PRO A 35 -12.98 3.77 3.13
N LYS A 36 -14.04 4.49 3.55
CA LYS A 36 -13.92 5.92 3.90
C LYS A 36 -13.02 6.11 5.12
N LYS A 37 -13.29 5.35 6.20
CA LYS A 37 -12.45 5.36 7.41
C LYS A 37 -11.01 4.96 7.09
N PHE A 38 -10.81 3.94 6.23
CA PHE A 38 -9.50 3.53 5.77
C PHE A 38 -8.76 4.68 5.08
N ALA A 39 -9.39 5.35 4.10
CA ALA A 39 -8.76 6.43 3.35
C ALA A 39 -8.36 7.62 4.25
N GLU A 40 -9.20 7.99 5.20
CA GLU A 40 -8.92 9.08 6.15
C GLU A 40 -7.72 8.75 7.04
N ILE A 41 -7.70 7.55 7.62
CA ILE A 41 -6.62 7.09 8.50
C ILE A 41 -5.32 6.95 7.71
N ALA A 42 -5.35 6.27 6.55
CA ALA A 42 -4.17 6.03 5.73
C ALA A 42 -3.54 7.35 5.25
N ARG A 43 -4.36 8.33 4.84
CA ARG A 43 -3.88 9.66 4.43
C ARG A 43 -3.20 10.40 5.59
N ARG A 44 -3.71 10.28 6.81
CA ARG A 44 -3.11 10.89 7.99
C ARG A 44 -1.80 10.20 8.36
N VAL A 45 -1.82 8.88 8.49
CA VAL A 45 -0.68 8.07 8.93
C VAL A 45 0.43 8.03 7.88
N GLY A 46 0.08 7.94 6.61
CA GLY A 46 1.03 7.90 5.49
C GLY A 46 1.93 9.13 5.34
N ARG A 47 1.60 10.23 6.03
CA ARG A 47 2.47 11.42 6.09
C ARG A 47 3.70 11.23 6.95
N THR A 48 3.66 10.32 7.90
CA THR A 48 4.72 10.06 8.87
C THR A 48 5.28 8.65 8.75
N LYS A 49 4.43 7.69 8.43
CA LYS A 49 4.79 6.27 8.29
C LYS A 49 4.27 5.73 6.97
N PRO A 50 5.16 5.28 6.06
CA PRO A 50 4.73 4.70 4.79
C PRO A 50 3.82 3.49 5.01
N ILE A 51 2.77 3.40 4.20
CA ILE A 51 1.86 2.26 4.18
C ILE A 51 2.01 1.58 2.82
N VAL A 52 2.39 0.30 2.83
CA VAL A 52 2.51 -0.53 1.62
C VAL A 52 1.44 -1.59 1.64
N ALA A 53 0.73 -1.80 0.54
CA ALA A 53 -0.39 -2.72 0.51
C ALA A 53 -0.42 -3.62 -0.71
N VAL A 54 -0.74 -4.90 -0.49
CA VAL A 54 -1.17 -5.86 -1.51
C VAL A 54 -2.66 -6.12 -1.33
N LYS A 55 -3.42 -5.99 -2.41
CA LYS A 55 -4.84 -6.36 -2.44
C LYS A 55 -5.01 -7.74 -3.05
N ALA A 56 -5.46 -8.70 -2.26
CA ALA A 56 -5.81 -10.03 -2.72
C ALA A 56 -7.03 -10.02 -3.65
N GLY A 57 -7.13 -11.01 -4.54
CA GLY A 57 -8.31 -11.24 -5.37
C GLY A 57 -8.42 -10.34 -6.61
N ARG A 58 -7.32 -9.88 -7.20
CA ARG A 58 -7.31 -9.04 -8.43
C ARG A 58 -7.88 -9.74 -9.67
N SER A 59 -7.56 -11.03 -9.86
CA SER A 59 -8.08 -11.78 -11.00
C SER A 59 -9.53 -12.18 -10.78
N ARG A 60 -10.29 -12.40 -11.87
CA ARG A 60 -11.68 -12.91 -11.77
C ARG A 60 -11.74 -14.27 -11.05
N ALA A 61 -10.71 -15.10 -11.17
CA ALA A 61 -10.59 -16.36 -10.46
C ALA A 61 -10.26 -16.12 -8.96
N GLY A 62 -9.32 -15.24 -8.67
CA GLY A 62 -8.96 -14.84 -7.31
C GLY A 62 -10.09 -14.12 -6.58
N SER A 63 -10.86 -13.27 -7.28
CA SER A 63 -12.06 -12.62 -6.72
C SER A 63 -13.14 -13.64 -6.32
N ARG A 64 -13.36 -14.67 -7.14
CA ARG A 64 -14.30 -15.75 -6.82
C ARG A 64 -13.83 -16.58 -5.62
N ALA A 65 -12.53 -16.90 -5.56
CA ALA A 65 -11.94 -17.60 -4.43
C ALA A 65 -12.06 -16.76 -3.13
N ALA A 66 -11.74 -15.49 -3.17
CA ALA A 66 -11.87 -14.58 -2.02
C ALA A 66 -13.34 -14.40 -1.58
N ALA A 67 -14.27 -14.27 -2.52
CA ALA A 67 -15.71 -14.16 -2.23
C ALA A 67 -16.26 -15.43 -1.55
N SER A 68 -15.80 -16.62 -1.94
CA SER A 68 -16.20 -17.87 -1.29
C SER A 68 -15.63 -18.00 0.14
N HIS A 69 -14.50 -17.35 0.42
CA HIS A 69 -13.82 -17.44 1.72
C HIS A 69 -14.36 -16.42 2.75
N THR A 70 -14.73 -15.24 2.31
CA THR A 70 -15.06 -14.11 3.22
C THR A 70 -16.48 -13.57 3.05
N GLY A 71 -17.23 -14.01 2.03
CA GLY A 71 -18.55 -13.46 1.70
C GLY A 71 -18.52 -11.99 1.25
N ALA A 72 -17.34 -11.41 1.13
CA ALA A 72 -17.19 -10.02 0.71
C ALA A 72 -17.37 -9.90 -0.82
N LEU A 73 -18.18 -8.93 -1.24
CA LEU A 73 -18.31 -8.57 -2.66
C LEU A 73 -16.95 -8.15 -3.21
N ALA A 74 -16.57 -8.71 -4.36
CA ALA A 74 -15.35 -8.35 -5.05
C ALA A 74 -15.40 -6.86 -5.43
N THR A 75 -14.57 -6.06 -4.78
CA THR A 75 -14.43 -4.63 -5.12
C THR A 75 -13.70 -4.51 -6.45
N ASN A 76 -14.18 -3.64 -7.34
CA ASN A 76 -13.51 -3.37 -8.61
C ASN A 76 -12.08 -2.87 -8.36
N ASP A 77 -11.11 -3.47 -9.04
CA ASP A 77 -9.68 -3.18 -8.87
C ASP A 77 -9.33 -1.71 -9.17
N VAL A 78 -10.02 -1.09 -10.14
CA VAL A 78 -9.87 0.34 -10.47
C VAL A 78 -10.27 1.23 -9.29
N VAL A 79 -11.35 0.87 -8.58
CA VAL A 79 -11.79 1.62 -7.39
C VAL A 79 -10.79 1.47 -6.25
N VAL A 80 -10.22 0.29 -6.09
CA VAL A 80 -9.17 0.02 -5.09
C VAL A 80 -7.91 0.84 -5.38
N ASP A 81 -7.50 0.90 -6.64
CA ASP A 81 -6.34 1.66 -7.08
C ASP A 81 -6.53 3.16 -6.84
N ALA A 82 -7.68 3.69 -7.21
CA ALA A 82 -8.04 5.08 -6.93
C ALA A 82 -8.05 5.38 -5.42
N LEU A 83 -8.57 4.46 -4.60
CA LEU A 83 -8.58 4.60 -3.15
C LEU A 83 -7.16 4.66 -2.57
N PHE A 84 -6.28 3.76 -3.00
CA PHE A 84 -4.89 3.73 -2.55
C PHE A 84 -4.13 4.98 -2.96
N THR A 85 -4.27 5.40 -4.22
CA THR A 85 -3.66 6.63 -4.74
C THR A 85 -4.11 7.84 -3.94
N GLN A 86 -5.41 8.01 -3.70
CA GLN A 86 -5.94 9.12 -2.91
C GLN A 86 -5.53 9.10 -1.44
N ALA A 87 -5.34 7.90 -0.89
CA ALA A 87 -4.93 7.71 0.49
C ALA A 87 -3.41 7.81 0.69
N GLY A 88 -2.61 7.89 -0.39
CA GLY A 88 -1.16 7.88 -0.33
C GLY A 88 -0.56 6.52 0.08
N VAL A 89 -1.28 5.43 -0.21
CA VAL A 89 -0.83 4.06 0.05
C VAL A 89 -0.05 3.56 -1.15
N ILE A 90 1.13 3.01 -0.91
CA ILE A 90 1.97 2.39 -1.93
C ILE A 90 1.37 1.02 -2.24
N ARG A 91 0.85 0.86 -3.45
CA ARG A 91 0.31 -0.41 -3.90
C ARG A 91 1.40 -1.25 -4.57
N THR A 92 1.49 -2.51 -4.18
CA THR A 92 2.30 -3.53 -4.86
C THR A 92 1.40 -4.66 -5.37
N GLU A 93 1.87 -5.37 -6.39
CA GLU A 93 1.09 -6.42 -7.02
C GLU A 93 1.32 -7.78 -6.37
N ARG A 94 2.51 -7.98 -5.82
CA ARG A 94 2.97 -9.24 -5.22
C ARG A 94 3.51 -9.00 -3.83
N LEU A 95 3.53 -10.05 -3.04
CA LEU A 95 4.09 -10.03 -1.68
C LEU A 95 5.59 -9.75 -1.69
N GLU A 96 6.32 -10.32 -2.64
CA GLU A 96 7.76 -10.11 -2.81
C GLU A 96 8.07 -8.62 -3.00
N GLU A 97 7.34 -7.96 -3.90
CA GLU A 97 7.47 -6.51 -4.13
C GLU A 97 7.16 -5.69 -2.88
N MET A 98 6.15 -6.11 -2.11
CA MET A 98 5.81 -5.44 -0.84
C MET A 98 6.96 -5.52 0.15
N PHE A 99 7.62 -6.66 0.25
CA PHE A 99 8.77 -6.83 1.14
C PHE A 99 9.99 -6.05 0.64
N ASP A 100 10.27 -6.03 -0.67
CA ASP A 100 11.37 -5.24 -1.25
C ASP A 100 11.19 -3.75 -0.96
N VAL A 101 9.98 -3.23 -1.17
CA VAL A 101 9.63 -1.84 -0.85
C VAL A 101 9.74 -1.57 0.66
N ALA A 102 9.32 -2.51 1.50
CA ALA A 102 9.42 -2.39 2.95
C ALA A 102 10.86 -2.31 3.43
N VAL A 103 11.74 -3.17 2.90
CA VAL A 103 13.18 -3.14 3.21
C VAL A 103 13.78 -1.80 2.79
N LEU A 104 13.47 -1.31 1.60
CA LEU A 104 13.94 0.00 1.15
C LEU A 104 13.50 1.11 2.10
N LEU A 105 12.20 1.18 2.43
CA LEU A 105 11.64 2.24 3.27
C LEU A 105 12.08 2.18 4.73
N SER A 106 12.42 1.00 5.24
CA SER A 106 12.90 0.83 6.61
C SER A 106 14.38 1.19 6.79
N HIS A 107 15.19 1.11 5.72
CA HIS A 107 16.64 1.34 5.77
C HIS A 107 17.09 2.64 5.12
N GLN A 108 16.20 3.31 4.36
CA GLN A 108 16.52 4.55 3.66
C GLN A 108 15.65 5.71 4.19
N PRO A 109 16.20 6.93 4.21
CA PRO A 109 15.39 8.10 4.54
C PRO A 109 14.30 8.30 3.49
N ILE A 110 13.10 8.67 3.93
CA ILE A 110 11.98 9.00 3.02
C ILE A 110 12.38 10.22 2.18
N PRO A 111 12.28 10.14 0.83
CA PRO A 111 12.62 11.25 -0.06
C PRO A 111 11.76 12.49 0.24
N ARG A 112 12.39 13.67 0.26
CA ARG A 112 11.71 14.95 0.50
C ARG A 112 11.02 15.51 -0.75
N GLY A 113 11.07 14.80 -1.88
CA GLY A 113 10.49 15.26 -3.13
C GLY A 113 10.66 14.25 -4.27
N PRO A 114 10.10 14.53 -5.44
CA PRO A 114 10.02 13.57 -6.55
C PRO A 114 11.29 13.46 -7.40
N ARG A 115 12.35 14.17 -7.07
CA ARG A 115 13.59 14.18 -7.87
C ARG A 115 14.41 12.93 -7.59
N VAL A 116 14.71 12.17 -8.65
CA VAL A 116 15.51 10.96 -8.61
C VAL A 116 16.77 11.15 -9.46
N ALA A 117 17.93 10.76 -8.93
CA ALA A 117 19.17 10.64 -9.66
C ALA A 117 19.49 9.16 -9.84
N ILE A 118 19.79 8.76 -11.09
CA ILE A 118 20.15 7.40 -11.42
C ILE A 118 21.60 7.41 -11.96
N PRO A 119 22.61 7.12 -11.12
CA PRO A 119 23.97 6.95 -11.60
C PRO A 119 24.09 5.61 -12.32
N VAL A 120 24.54 5.65 -13.58
CA VAL A 120 24.75 4.44 -14.40
C VAL A 120 26.17 4.44 -14.97
N SER A 121 26.79 3.28 -15.00
CA SER A 121 28.12 3.09 -15.60
C SER A 121 28.10 2.81 -17.11
N TYR A 122 26.92 2.78 -17.73
CA TYR A 122 26.76 2.47 -19.16
C TYR A 122 26.55 3.74 -19.99
N THR A 123 27.32 3.87 -21.08
CA THR A 123 27.32 5.06 -21.94
C THR A 123 26.13 5.16 -22.91
N HIS A 124 25.28 4.15 -23.03
CA HIS A 124 24.15 4.14 -23.97
C HIS A 124 22.75 4.09 -23.33
N LEU A 125 22.64 4.27 -22.05
CA LEU A 125 21.37 4.53 -21.40
C LEU A 125 21.12 6.04 -21.37
N THR A 126 20.55 6.57 -22.46
CA THR A 126 19.95 7.90 -22.43
C THR A 126 18.56 7.78 -21.85
N LEU A 127 18.42 8.02 -20.54
CA LEU A 127 17.11 8.25 -19.95
C LEU A 127 16.67 9.66 -20.32
N PRO A 128 15.43 9.84 -20.83
CA PRO A 128 14.88 11.17 -21.01
C PRO A 128 14.80 11.85 -19.65
N THR A 129 15.53 12.93 -19.51
CA THR A 129 15.82 13.60 -18.22
C THR A 129 14.68 14.44 -17.68
N ILE A 130 13.49 14.44 -18.28
CA ILE A 130 12.41 15.33 -17.88
C ILE A 130 11.07 14.60 -17.95
N TYR A 131 10.56 14.22 -16.81
CA TYR A 131 9.12 14.21 -16.60
C TYR A 131 8.79 15.29 -15.58
N SER A 132 8.34 16.42 -16.09
CA SER A 132 7.52 17.36 -15.33
C SER A 132 6.15 16.72 -15.17
N VAL A 133 5.75 16.43 -13.97
CA VAL A 133 4.36 16.16 -13.61
C VAL A 133 3.82 17.40 -12.93
#